data_7e3e9a6b61cbbc4d3d775266fec4eab7
#
_entry.id   7e3e9a6b61cbbc4d3d775266fec4eab7
#
_cell.length_a   1.000
_cell.length_b   1.000
_cell.length_c   1.000
_cell.angle_alpha   90.00
_cell.angle_beta   90.00
_cell.angle_gamma   90.00
#
_symmetry.space_group_name_H-M   'P 1'
#
loop_
_entity.id
_entity.type
_entity.pdbx_description
1 polymer ?
#
loop_
_entity_poly.entity_id
_entity_poly.type
_entity_poly.pdbx_seq_one_letter_code
_entity_poly.pdbx_strand_id
1 'polypeptide(L)'
;MRKGKKFISAALGFALVFQSFAGIGPVAVAATGDVDINSTFTDANFRSYVSSNFDTNKDGTLSEKEIDAVTSLNVSISTYSKKISSLAGVDVFTSLEYLDCSGQAIGSLDVADLENLKSINASSDQLTTFTLPKKAEQLASVNLSYNQITDITFQTTYAALKELNVYGNQLTSIDLSKLPALVRLNVGYNALSVLDLSKNTNLEFLHCQSMTKLQTLDISSNSADHTKLAYVDCSHMLSGGQGAIKELDVTGDTGLKTLIADDNSIDVLNMDGATSLLTLSVAGNKIKSIDVSKESSLETLNLSNNSIQSVDVSKNAVLKYLNLGAMQLSTIDVTKNPLLEKLDLNSNQLMEINVSKNTALTELDLSNNRLQRIDVKNNTGLTTLKLDNNALVAIDVSSCPGLLEGEFSCTNNSRHISLSEPNYIFNMADLVADGYQSEYSGVDRKDDTIGYACIRTTDQNGNNLIKNATLQGYTLYTDVTNEKTQNVEYSYYIGLGKQTAKFKLIVDNPLSLIVWYTSNGSIVNSGNAELSLRVGDTTTLVAKDKKGNEYSKDIISWSSSDQKVFKVDNDGTLTCVGAGDRKSVV
;
A
#
# COMPACT_ATOMS: atom_id res chain seq x y z
N MET A 1 -1.15 15.89 -6.74
CA MET A 1 -1.54 14.99 -7.85
C MET A 1 -0.82 13.67 -7.56
N ARG A 2 -1.51 12.71 -6.96
CA ARG A 2 -0.93 11.41 -6.60
C ARG A 2 -0.79 10.58 -7.88
N LYS A 3 0.44 10.35 -8.32
CA LYS A 3 0.73 9.29 -9.30
C LYS A 3 0.68 7.96 -8.54
N GLY A 4 -0.42 7.21 -8.73
CA GLY A 4 -0.57 5.87 -8.21
C GLY A 4 0.55 4.98 -8.76
N LYS A 5 1.32 4.38 -7.87
CA LYS A 5 2.23 3.28 -8.21
C LYS A 5 1.37 2.12 -8.70
N LYS A 6 1.53 1.77 -9.97
CA LYS A 6 0.97 0.53 -10.51
C LYS A 6 1.76 -0.62 -9.90
N PHE A 7 1.18 -1.29 -8.90
CA PHE A 7 1.56 -2.66 -8.63
C PHE A 7 1.27 -3.46 -9.90
N ILE A 8 2.24 -4.21 -10.35
CA ILE A 8 2.05 -5.15 -11.44
C ILE A 8 1.22 -6.29 -10.84
N SER A 9 -0.11 -6.13 -10.87
CA SER A 9 -1.00 -7.27 -10.91
C SER A 9 -0.57 -8.02 -12.16
N ALA A 10 0.04 -9.19 -12.00
CA ALA A 10 0.23 -10.10 -13.09
C ALA A 10 -1.18 -10.48 -13.56
N ALA A 11 -1.73 -9.70 -14.47
CA ALA A 11 -2.85 -10.12 -15.27
C ALA A 11 -2.31 -11.31 -16.08
N LEU A 12 -2.45 -12.52 -15.50
CA LEU A 12 -2.37 -13.74 -16.30
C LEU A 12 -3.51 -13.60 -17.31
N GLY A 13 -3.14 -13.14 -18.50
CA GLY A 13 -4.06 -13.13 -19.61
C GLY A 13 -4.56 -14.55 -19.80
N PHE A 14 -5.89 -14.72 -19.87
CA PHE A 14 -6.48 -15.91 -20.39
C PHE A 14 -5.99 -16.06 -21.84
N ALA A 15 -4.85 -16.70 -22.04
CA ALA A 15 -4.36 -17.06 -23.34
C ALA A 15 -5.07 -18.37 -23.71
N LEU A 16 -6.03 -18.29 -24.60
CA LEU A 16 -6.60 -19.45 -25.27
C LEU A 16 -5.49 -20.16 -26.06
N VAL A 17 -4.96 -21.24 -25.50
CA VAL A 17 -4.05 -22.12 -26.23
C VAL A 17 -4.92 -23.11 -27.01
N PHE A 18 -5.06 -22.87 -28.31
CA PHE A 18 -5.65 -23.83 -29.23
C PHE A 18 -4.71 -25.02 -29.40
N GLN A 19 -4.94 -26.11 -28.65
CA GLN A 19 -4.34 -27.39 -28.96
C GLN A 19 -5.36 -28.24 -29.70
N SER A 20 -5.01 -28.61 -30.92
CA SER A 20 -5.77 -29.55 -31.74
C SER A 20 -5.69 -30.98 -31.17
N PHE A 21 -6.78 -31.50 -30.65
CA PHE A 21 -6.93 -32.92 -30.39
C PHE A 21 -7.72 -33.56 -31.53
N ALA A 22 -7.10 -34.53 -32.20
CA ALA A 22 -7.77 -35.33 -33.20
C ALA A 22 -8.48 -36.52 -32.51
N GLY A 23 -9.76 -36.74 -32.85
CA GLY A 23 -10.40 -38.02 -32.85
C GLY A 23 -11.45 -38.30 -31.77
N ILE A 24 -12.71 -38.20 -32.16
CA ILE A 24 -13.81 -39.18 -32.15
C ILE A 24 -15.01 -38.45 -32.75
N GLY A 25 -15.60 -39.01 -33.82
CA GLY A 25 -16.60 -38.31 -34.60
C GLY A 25 -17.97 -38.17 -33.91
N PRO A 26 -18.75 -37.13 -34.27
CA PRO A 26 -20.05 -36.80 -33.68
C PRO A 26 -21.16 -37.73 -34.20
N VAL A 27 -22.12 -38.01 -33.32
CA VAL A 27 -23.41 -38.56 -33.74
C VAL A 27 -24.27 -37.38 -34.20
N ALA A 28 -24.40 -37.22 -35.51
CA ALA A 28 -25.20 -36.18 -36.13
C ALA A 28 -26.70 -36.41 -35.91
N VAL A 29 -27.42 -35.40 -35.42
CA VAL A 29 -28.86 -35.28 -35.62
C VAL A 29 -29.05 -34.45 -36.89
N ALA A 30 -29.53 -35.07 -37.95
CA ALA A 30 -29.65 -34.47 -39.27
C ALA A 30 -30.66 -33.31 -39.30
N ALA A 31 -30.19 -32.13 -39.72
CA ALA A 31 -31.07 -31.10 -40.25
C ALA A 31 -31.52 -31.54 -41.67
N THR A 32 -32.81 -31.63 -41.91
CA THR A 32 -33.36 -32.05 -43.22
C THR A 32 -33.68 -30.81 -44.04
N GLY A 33 -32.70 -30.33 -44.83
CA GLY A 33 -32.89 -29.27 -45.83
C GLY A 33 -31.87 -28.14 -45.76
N ASP A 34 -31.62 -27.48 -46.90
CA ASP A 34 -30.76 -26.32 -47.02
C ASP A 34 -31.34 -25.14 -46.22
N VAL A 35 -30.47 -24.41 -45.51
CA VAL A 35 -30.82 -23.25 -44.67
C VAL A 35 -30.67 -21.96 -45.46
N ASP A 36 -31.76 -21.23 -45.68
CA ASP A 36 -31.72 -19.91 -46.34
C ASP A 36 -31.03 -18.88 -45.45
N ILE A 37 -29.92 -18.32 -45.93
CA ILE A 37 -29.06 -17.41 -45.20
C ILE A 37 -29.79 -16.09 -44.83
N ASN A 38 -30.63 -15.58 -45.75
CA ASN A 38 -31.27 -14.30 -45.59
C ASN A 38 -32.40 -14.31 -44.56
N SER A 39 -33.12 -15.42 -44.45
CA SER A 39 -34.22 -15.53 -43.47
C SER A 39 -33.76 -16.02 -42.11
N THR A 40 -32.68 -16.79 -42.03
CA THR A 40 -32.15 -17.37 -40.77
C THR A 40 -31.29 -16.40 -39.97
N PHE A 41 -30.37 -15.72 -40.64
CA PHE A 41 -29.44 -14.79 -39.95
C PHE A 41 -29.96 -13.36 -40.02
N THR A 42 -30.60 -12.91 -38.98
CA THR A 42 -31.33 -11.61 -38.97
C THR A 42 -30.37 -10.40 -38.92
N ASP A 43 -29.22 -10.49 -38.25
CA ASP A 43 -28.24 -9.41 -38.24
C ASP A 43 -27.50 -9.34 -39.58
N ALA A 44 -27.49 -8.16 -40.22
CA ALA A 44 -26.93 -7.96 -41.55
C ALA A 44 -25.41 -8.22 -41.62
N ASN A 45 -24.66 -7.90 -40.55
CA ASN A 45 -23.23 -8.11 -40.50
C ASN A 45 -22.90 -9.60 -40.24
N PHE A 46 -23.65 -10.26 -39.34
CA PHE A 46 -23.51 -11.68 -39.11
C PHE A 46 -23.89 -12.47 -40.37
N ARG A 47 -25.00 -12.14 -41.00
CA ARG A 47 -25.40 -12.73 -42.29
C ARG A 47 -24.32 -12.59 -43.37
N SER A 48 -23.73 -11.39 -43.50
CA SER A 48 -22.63 -11.12 -44.42
C SER A 48 -21.39 -11.96 -44.10
N TYR A 49 -21.10 -12.18 -42.81
CA TYR A 49 -20.00 -13.04 -42.37
C TYR A 49 -20.26 -14.50 -42.76
N VAL A 50 -21.47 -15.01 -42.47
CA VAL A 50 -21.89 -16.39 -42.79
C VAL A 50 -21.82 -16.64 -44.30
N SER A 51 -22.44 -15.78 -45.11
CA SER A 51 -22.43 -15.90 -46.58
C SER A 51 -21.00 -15.83 -47.15
N SER A 52 -20.12 -15.02 -46.55
CA SER A 52 -18.76 -14.88 -47.08
C SER A 52 -17.82 -16.04 -46.73
N ASN A 53 -18.06 -16.70 -45.58
CA ASN A 53 -17.13 -17.71 -45.05
C ASN A 53 -17.66 -19.15 -45.15
N PHE A 54 -18.98 -19.38 -45.21
CA PHE A 54 -19.57 -20.68 -45.09
C PHE A 54 -20.41 -21.10 -46.31
N ASP A 55 -21.00 -20.17 -47.05
CA ASP A 55 -21.67 -20.42 -48.34
C ASP A 55 -20.60 -20.57 -49.43
N THR A 56 -20.11 -21.81 -49.62
CA THR A 56 -18.96 -22.11 -50.49
C THR A 56 -19.32 -22.08 -51.97
N ASN A 57 -20.57 -22.41 -52.32
CA ASN A 57 -21.08 -22.45 -53.68
C ASN A 57 -21.77 -21.15 -54.10
N LYS A 58 -22.02 -20.23 -53.11
CA LYS A 58 -22.62 -18.90 -53.29
C LYS A 58 -24.04 -18.93 -53.86
N ASP A 59 -24.84 -19.90 -53.45
CA ASP A 59 -26.23 -20.01 -53.87
C ASP A 59 -27.22 -19.33 -52.93
N GLY A 60 -26.73 -18.77 -51.78
CA GLY A 60 -27.53 -18.04 -50.79
C GLY A 60 -28.17 -18.96 -49.75
N THR A 61 -27.82 -20.24 -49.76
CA THR A 61 -28.25 -21.25 -48.78
C THR A 61 -27.05 -21.93 -48.14
N LEU A 62 -27.21 -22.55 -46.97
CA LEU A 62 -26.22 -23.46 -46.39
C LEU A 62 -26.73 -24.89 -46.50
N SER A 63 -26.02 -25.71 -47.24
CA SER A 63 -26.26 -27.15 -47.28
C SER A 63 -25.82 -27.83 -45.97
N GLU A 64 -26.34 -29.01 -45.68
CA GLU A 64 -25.93 -29.83 -44.53
C GLU A 64 -24.40 -29.99 -44.46
N LYS A 65 -23.75 -30.21 -45.61
CA LYS A 65 -22.28 -30.32 -45.68
C LYS A 65 -21.56 -29.03 -45.30
N GLU A 66 -22.06 -27.87 -45.65
CA GLU A 66 -21.50 -26.58 -45.31
C GLU A 66 -21.71 -26.31 -43.82
N ILE A 67 -22.89 -26.62 -43.29
CA ILE A 67 -23.21 -26.52 -41.85
C ILE A 67 -22.28 -27.42 -41.04
N ASP A 68 -22.14 -28.69 -41.38
CA ASP A 68 -21.33 -29.68 -40.68
C ASP A 68 -19.83 -29.35 -40.71
N ALA A 69 -19.39 -28.60 -41.71
CA ALA A 69 -18.00 -28.16 -41.82
C ALA A 69 -17.65 -27.01 -40.86
N VAL A 70 -18.65 -26.34 -40.25
CA VAL A 70 -18.42 -25.21 -39.33
C VAL A 70 -18.18 -25.71 -37.93
N THR A 71 -16.93 -25.90 -37.58
CA THR A 71 -16.50 -26.29 -36.24
C THR A 71 -15.99 -25.08 -35.41
N SER A 72 -15.75 -23.92 -36.04
CA SER A 72 -15.27 -22.71 -35.39
C SER A 72 -15.92 -21.47 -35.98
N LEU A 73 -16.42 -20.61 -35.10
CA LEU A 73 -17.01 -19.32 -35.44
C LEU A 73 -16.29 -18.24 -34.62
N ASN A 74 -15.50 -17.38 -35.31
CA ASN A 74 -14.84 -16.27 -34.69
C ASN A 74 -15.30 -14.95 -35.35
N VAL A 75 -16.23 -14.29 -34.70
CA VAL A 75 -16.73 -12.96 -35.06
C VAL A 75 -16.37 -11.91 -34.03
N SER A 76 -15.33 -12.16 -33.22
CA SER A 76 -14.85 -11.17 -32.25
C SER A 76 -14.52 -9.84 -32.94
N ILE A 77 -14.69 -8.72 -32.23
CA ILE A 77 -14.44 -7.38 -32.81
C ILE A 77 -12.98 -7.21 -33.27
N SER A 78 -12.06 -7.96 -32.70
CA SER A 78 -10.64 -7.98 -33.09
C SER A 78 -10.40 -8.69 -34.41
N THR A 79 -11.21 -9.69 -34.76
CA THR A 79 -11.11 -10.49 -36.00
C THR A 79 -12.04 -9.95 -37.06
N TYR A 80 -13.26 -9.56 -36.69
CA TYR A 80 -14.28 -9.02 -37.58
C TYR A 80 -14.76 -7.66 -37.10
N SER A 81 -14.25 -6.61 -37.69
CA SER A 81 -14.42 -5.22 -37.24
C SER A 81 -15.82 -4.64 -37.43
N LYS A 82 -16.73 -5.33 -38.14
CA LYS A 82 -18.13 -4.88 -38.27
C LYS A 82 -18.92 -5.32 -37.04
N LYS A 83 -19.65 -4.37 -36.46
CA LYS A 83 -20.43 -4.60 -35.25
C LYS A 83 -21.63 -5.49 -35.52
N ILE A 84 -21.71 -6.59 -34.76
CA ILE A 84 -22.81 -7.55 -34.78
C ILE A 84 -23.67 -7.30 -33.55
N SER A 85 -24.98 -7.25 -33.72
CA SER A 85 -25.95 -7.03 -32.65
C SER A 85 -26.78 -8.27 -32.29
N SER A 86 -26.68 -9.32 -33.09
CA SER A 86 -27.37 -10.59 -32.82
C SER A 86 -26.69 -11.76 -33.57
N LEU A 87 -26.56 -12.89 -32.88
CA LEU A 87 -26.18 -14.18 -33.47
C LEU A 87 -27.39 -15.10 -33.71
N ALA A 88 -28.58 -14.53 -33.85
CA ALA A 88 -29.76 -15.32 -34.19
C ALA A 88 -29.50 -16.21 -35.44
N GLY A 89 -29.80 -17.50 -35.34
CA GLY A 89 -29.50 -18.52 -36.35
C GLY A 89 -28.18 -19.26 -36.10
N VAL A 90 -27.39 -18.91 -35.09
CA VAL A 90 -26.14 -19.63 -34.77
C VAL A 90 -26.36 -21.10 -34.41
N ASP A 91 -27.54 -21.42 -33.92
CA ASP A 91 -28.00 -22.77 -33.53
C ASP A 91 -28.03 -23.76 -34.69
N VAL A 92 -28.03 -23.32 -35.95
CA VAL A 92 -27.93 -24.21 -37.13
C VAL A 92 -26.56 -24.89 -37.22
N PHE A 93 -25.50 -24.30 -36.66
CA PHE A 93 -24.13 -24.83 -36.68
C PHE A 93 -23.92 -25.92 -35.61
N THR A 94 -24.63 -27.03 -35.71
CA THR A 94 -24.63 -28.07 -34.67
C THR A 94 -23.27 -28.76 -34.45
N SER A 95 -22.34 -28.66 -35.40
CA SER A 95 -20.96 -29.17 -35.30
C SER A 95 -19.99 -28.16 -34.63
N LEU A 96 -20.48 -26.98 -34.16
CA LEU A 96 -19.64 -25.93 -33.62
C LEU A 96 -18.97 -26.35 -32.31
N GLU A 97 -17.65 -26.29 -32.29
CA GLU A 97 -16.79 -26.57 -31.13
C GLU A 97 -16.27 -25.30 -30.44
N TYR A 98 -16.05 -24.23 -31.21
CA TYR A 98 -15.43 -22.99 -30.72
C TYR A 98 -16.23 -21.79 -31.18
N LEU A 99 -16.71 -21.01 -30.21
CA LEU A 99 -17.43 -19.75 -30.46
C LEU A 99 -16.68 -18.60 -29.81
N ASP A 100 -16.28 -17.60 -30.59
CA ASP A 100 -15.77 -16.29 -30.10
C ASP A 100 -16.54 -15.17 -30.79
N CYS A 101 -17.34 -14.45 -30.00
CA CYS A 101 -18.08 -13.28 -30.44
C CYS A 101 -17.69 -12.02 -29.64
N SER A 102 -16.59 -12.07 -28.90
CA SER A 102 -16.20 -11.07 -27.92
C SER A 102 -16.08 -9.65 -28.49
N GLY A 103 -16.52 -8.67 -27.70
CA GLY A 103 -16.45 -7.23 -28.01
C GLY A 103 -17.50 -6.74 -28.99
N GLN A 104 -18.47 -7.55 -29.33
CA GLN A 104 -19.61 -7.17 -30.17
C GLN A 104 -20.68 -6.42 -29.34
N ALA A 105 -21.95 -6.41 -29.72
CA ALA A 105 -23.05 -5.81 -28.97
C ALA A 105 -24.31 -6.70 -29.03
N ILE A 106 -24.12 -7.96 -28.72
CA ILE A 106 -25.11 -9.02 -29.00
C ILE A 106 -26.34 -8.92 -28.08
N GLY A 107 -26.18 -8.45 -26.84
CA GLY A 107 -27.26 -8.25 -25.87
C GLY A 107 -27.85 -9.53 -25.29
N SER A 108 -28.04 -10.57 -26.08
CA SER A 108 -28.56 -11.89 -25.68
C SER A 108 -27.93 -12.99 -26.53
N LEU A 109 -27.49 -14.08 -25.92
CA LEU A 109 -26.89 -15.23 -26.62
C LEU A 109 -27.50 -16.52 -26.10
N ASP A 110 -28.12 -17.27 -27.01
CA ASP A 110 -28.65 -18.60 -26.77
C ASP A 110 -27.83 -19.61 -27.55
N VAL A 111 -27.18 -20.56 -26.86
CA VAL A 111 -26.41 -21.64 -27.43
C VAL A 111 -26.88 -23.00 -26.91
N ALA A 112 -28.16 -23.09 -26.49
CA ALA A 112 -28.73 -24.25 -25.83
C ALA A 112 -28.62 -25.54 -26.66
N ASP A 113 -28.68 -25.44 -27.96
CA ASP A 113 -28.68 -26.59 -28.88
C ASP A 113 -27.28 -26.88 -29.49
N LEU A 114 -26.24 -26.13 -29.14
CA LEU A 114 -24.86 -26.31 -29.58
C LEU A 114 -24.10 -27.27 -28.63
N GLU A 115 -24.48 -28.54 -28.64
CA GLU A 115 -24.01 -29.55 -27.68
C GLU A 115 -22.51 -29.93 -27.85
N ASN A 116 -21.89 -29.62 -29.02
CA ASN A 116 -20.49 -29.92 -29.31
C ASN A 116 -19.49 -28.83 -28.86
N LEU A 117 -19.97 -27.74 -28.29
CA LEU A 117 -19.11 -26.64 -27.85
C LEU A 117 -18.08 -27.10 -26.81
N LYS A 118 -16.83 -26.74 -27.06
CA LYS A 118 -15.67 -26.91 -26.19
C LYS A 118 -15.25 -25.61 -25.52
N SER A 119 -15.45 -24.49 -26.22
CA SER A 119 -15.10 -23.17 -25.70
C SER A 119 -16.06 -22.10 -26.19
N ILE A 120 -16.45 -21.21 -25.29
CA ILE A 120 -17.28 -20.03 -25.55
C ILE A 120 -16.56 -18.80 -25.04
N ASN A 121 -16.35 -17.79 -25.89
CA ASN A 121 -15.92 -16.45 -25.52
C ASN A 121 -16.95 -15.43 -26.01
N ALA A 122 -17.74 -14.91 -25.10
CA ALA A 122 -18.72 -13.86 -25.31
C ALA A 122 -18.49 -12.70 -24.34
N SER A 123 -17.22 -12.34 -24.14
CA SER A 123 -16.85 -11.23 -23.26
C SER A 123 -17.08 -9.88 -23.90
N SER A 124 -17.54 -8.89 -23.13
CA SER A 124 -17.76 -7.51 -23.56
C SER A 124 -18.83 -7.38 -24.68
N ASP A 125 -19.87 -8.21 -24.64
CA ASP A 125 -20.94 -8.27 -25.64
C ASP A 125 -22.22 -7.57 -25.22
N GLN A 126 -22.23 -6.89 -24.06
CA GLN A 126 -23.41 -6.25 -23.49
C GLN A 126 -24.54 -7.26 -23.16
N LEU A 127 -24.19 -8.53 -22.93
CA LEU A 127 -25.16 -9.57 -22.64
C LEU A 127 -25.91 -9.29 -21.35
N THR A 128 -27.23 -9.34 -21.42
CA THR A 128 -28.14 -9.36 -20.26
C THR A 128 -28.62 -10.77 -19.95
N THR A 129 -28.68 -11.63 -20.97
CA THR A 129 -29.07 -13.04 -20.86
C THR A 129 -28.10 -13.94 -21.62
N PHE A 130 -27.84 -15.11 -21.07
CA PHE A 130 -27.01 -16.14 -21.66
C PHE A 130 -27.56 -17.52 -21.33
N THR A 131 -27.77 -18.35 -22.37
CA THR A 131 -28.23 -19.74 -22.20
C THR A 131 -27.12 -20.68 -22.59
N LEU A 132 -26.70 -21.52 -21.64
CA LEU A 132 -25.69 -22.57 -21.86
C LEU A 132 -26.24 -23.75 -22.67
N PRO A 133 -25.37 -24.55 -23.33
CA PRO A 133 -25.78 -25.79 -23.98
C PRO A 133 -26.50 -26.75 -23.02
N LYS A 134 -27.61 -27.34 -23.45
CA LYS A 134 -28.40 -28.32 -22.66
C LYS A 134 -27.59 -29.54 -22.27
N LYS A 135 -26.71 -30.00 -23.17
CA LYS A 135 -25.70 -31.03 -22.96
C LYS A 135 -24.37 -30.48 -23.43
N ALA A 136 -23.33 -30.60 -22.64
CA ALA A 136 -22.02 -30.08 -23.00
C ALA A 136 -20.93 -30.92 -22.32
N GLU A 137 -20.83 -32.17 -22.77
CA GLU A 137 -19.87 -33.13 -22.21
C GLU A 137 -18.40 -32.71 -22.42
N GLN A 138 -18.15 -31.85 -23.41
CA GLN A 138 -16.80 -31.42 -23.79
C GLN A 138 -16.53 -29.96 -23.48
N LEU A 139 -17.53 -29.18 -23.00
CA LEU A 139 -17.37 -27.75 -22.72
C LEU A 139 -16.36 -27.54 -21.60
N ALA A 140 -15.19 -27.00 -21.96
CA ALA A 140 -14.05 -26.85 -21.06
C ALA A 140 -13.83 -25.41 -20.59
N SER A 141 -14.24 -24.40 -21.37
CA SER A 141 -14.01 -22.99 -21.06
C SER A 141 -15.20 -22.11 -21.44
N VAL A 142 -15.61 -21.24 -20.53
CA VAL A 142 -16.66 -20.22 -20.73
C VAL A 142 -16.15 -18.88 -20.21
N ASN A 143 -16.09 -17.90 -21.12
CA ASN A 143 -15.78 -16.52 -20.79
C ASN A 143 -16.95 -15.60 -21.12
N LEU A 144 -17.57 -15.05 -20.09
CA LEU A 144 -18.70 -14.08 -20.15
C LEU A 144 -18.35 -12.77 -19.47
N SER A 145 -17.06 -12.46 -19.31
CA SER A 145 -16.63 -11.28 -18.57
C SER A 145 -17.07 -9.97 -19.21
N TYR A 146 -17.24 -8.93 -18.40
CA TYR A 146 -17.62 -7.59 -18.82
C TYR A 146 -18.96 -7.54 -19.58
N ASN A 147 -19.99 -8.14 -18.99
CA ASN A 147 -21.36 -8.12 -19.48
C ASN A 147 -22.30 -7.52 -18.41
N GLN A 148 -23.62 -7.68 -18.61
CA GLN A 148 -24.67 -7.18 -17.71
C GLN A 148 -25.55 -8.34 -17.20
N ILE A 149 -24.98 -9.53 -17.09
CA ILE A 149 -25.70 -10.77 -16.74
C ILE A 149 -26.05 -10.72 -15.26
N THR A 150 -27.34 -10.94 -14.96
CA THR A 150 -27.85 -10.96 -13.58
C THR A 150 -28.02 -12.36 -13.01
N ASP A 151 -28.11 -13.38 -13.85
CA ASP A 151 -28.27 -14.79 -13.48
C ASP A 151 -27.61 -15.72 -14.51
N ILE A 152 -27.01 -16.80 -14.03
CA ILE A 152 -26.47 -17.90 -14.85
C ILE A 152 -26.99 -19.20 -14.27
N THR A 153 -27.80 -19.93 -15.07
CA THR A 153 -28.35 -21.22 -14.67
C THR A 153 -27.59 -22.36 -15.35
N PHE A 154 -26.98 -23.22 -14.55
CA PHE A 154 -26.40 -24.49 -15.02
C PHE A 154 -27.46 -25.58 -14.97
N GLN A 155 -28.02 -25.95 -16.15
CA GLN A 155 -29.14 -26.89 -16.23
C GLN A 155 -28.71 -28.34 -15.90
N THR A 156 -27.48 -28.72 -16.23
CA THR A 156 -26.89 -30.04 -16.02
C THR A 156 -25.52 -29.94 -15.35
N THR A 157 -24.89 -31.05 -15.07
CA THR A 157 -23.49 -31.10 -14.62
C THR A 157 -22.56 -30.95 -15.80
N TYR A 158 -21.70 -29.93 -15.79
CA TYR A 158 -20.68 -29.68 -16.82
C TYR A 158 -19.36 -30.27 -16.33
N ALA A 159 -19.23 -31.59 -16.49
CA ALA A 159 -18.13 -32.37 -15.94
C ALA A 159 -16.75 -32.08 -16.57
N ALA A 160 -16.72 -31.44 -17.74
CA ALA A 160 -15.49 -31.03 -18.41
C ALA A 160 -15.11 -29.57 -18.18
N LEU A 161 -15.99 -28.71 -17.58
CA LEU A 161 -15.76 -27.29 -17.47
C LEU A 161 -14.67 -27.00 -16.44
N LYS A 162 -13.52 -26.54 -16.94
CA LYS A 162 -12.32 -26.23 -16.17
C LYS A 162 -12.17 -24.74 -15.91
N GLU A 163 -12.68 -23.89 -16.80
CA GLU A 163 -12.49 -22.44 -16.72
C GLU A 163 -13.84 -21.73 -16.87
N LEU A 164 -14.18 -20.94 -15.85
CA LEU A 164 -15.34 -20.05 -15.85
C LEU A 164 -14.89 -18.64 -15.49
N ASN A 165 -15.13 -17.70 -16.42
CA ASN A 165 -14.89 -16.28 -16.19
C ASN A 165 -16.21 -15.51 -16.37
N VAL A 166 -16.75 -15.01 -15.27
CA VAL A 166 -17.95 -14.15 -15.22
C VAL A 166 -17.65 -12.79 -14.58
N TYR A 167 -16.37 -12.38 -14.60
CA TYR A 167 -15.91 -11.11 -14.06
C TYR A 167 -16.68 -9.91 -14.64
N GLY A 168 -17.01 -8.95 -13.78
CA GLY A 168 -17.63 -7.70 -14.25
C GLY A 168 -19.05 -7.88 -14.77
N ASN A 169 -19.89 -8.59 -14.04
CA ASN A 169 -21.31 -8.78 -14.29
C ASN A 169 -22.16 -8.25 -13.11
N GLN A 170 -23.44 -8.60 -13.07
CA GLN A 170 -24.39 -8.18 -12.05
C GLN A 170 -24.96 -9.36 -11.26
N LEU A 171 -24.19 -10.46 -11.16
CA LEU A 171 -24.63 -11.68 -10.48
C LEU A 171 -24.82 -11.42 -8.97
N THR A 172 -25.97 -11.84 -8.44
CA THR A 172 -26.26 -11.83 -7.00
C THR A 172 -26.15 -13.20 -6.34
N SER A 173 -26.14 -14.25 -7.13
CA SER A 173 -25.91 -15.66 -6.75
C SER A 173 -25.31 -16.42 -7.92
N ILE A 174 -24.66 -17.55 -7.63
CA ILE A 174 -24.16 -18.51 -8.62
C ILE A 174 -24.12 -19.90 -7.98
N ASP A 175 -24.67 -20.92 -8.66
CA ASP A 175 -24.61 -22.32 -8.20
C ASP A 175 -23.46 -23.05 -8.90
N LEU A 176 -22.34 -23.18 -8.23
CA LEU A 176 -21.13 -23.86 -8.75
C LEU A 176 -21.12 -25.36 -8.49
N SER A 177 -22.13 -25.93 -7.82
CA SER A 177 -22.20 -27.34 -7.47
C SER A 177 -22.22 -28.29 -8.68
N LYS A 178 -22.61 -27.77 -9.84
CA LYS A 178 -22.65 -28.50 -11.12
C LYS A 178 -21.37 -28.41 -11.92
N LEU A 179 -20.31 -27.81 -11.37
CA LEU A 179 -19.03 -27.58 -12.05
C LEU A 179 -17.86 -28.26 -11.29
N PRO A 180 -17.88 -29.58 -11.09
CA PRO A 180 -16.90 -30.26 -10.22
C PRO A 180 -15.46 -30.27 -10.79
N ALA A 181 -15.29 -30.00 -12.09
CA ALA A 181 -13.99 -29.99 -12.73
C ALA A 181 -13.30 -28.61 -12.76
N LEU A 182 -13.89 -27.59 -12.16
CA LEU A 182 -13.32 -26.23 -12.17
C LEU A 182 -11.90 -26.22 -11.63
N VAL A 183 -11.01 -25.60 -12.42
CA VAL A 183 -9.61 -25.32 -12.11
C VAL A 183 -9.40 -23.82 -11.96
N ARG A 184 -10.08 -23.01 -12.78
CA ARG A 184 -9.99 -21.55 -12.80
C ARG A 184 -11.37 -20.93 -12.68
N LEU A 185 -11.55 -20.09 -11.68
CA LEU A 185 -12.79 -19.34 -11.45
C LEU A 185 -12.50 -17.87 -11.30
N ASN A 186 -13.18 -17.05 -12.11
CA ASN A 186 -13.17 -15.60 -11.93
C ASN A 186 -14.60 -15.10 -11.82
N VAL A 187 -14.99 -14.68 -10.62
CA VAL A 187 -16.31 -14.12 -10.27
C VAL A 187 -16.24 -12.67 -9.77
N GLY A 188 -15.07 -12.06 -9.86
CA GLY A 188 -14.84 -10.70 -9.38
C GLY A 188 -15.78 -9.66 -10.00
N TYR A 189 -15.92 -8.49 -9.35
CA TYR A 189 -16.81 -7.41 -9.79
C TYR A 189 -18.25 -7.87 -10.03
N ASN A 190 -18.79 -8.65 -9.08
CA ASN A 190 -20.19 -9.06 -9.00
C ASN A 190 -20.78 -8.67 -7.64
N ALA A 191 -22.07 -8.93 -7.43
CA ALA A 191 -22.78 -8.60 -6.20
C ALA A 191 -23.16 -9.85 -5.39
N LEU A 192 -22.32 -10.90 -5.46
CA LEU A 192 -22.53 -12.15 -4.71
C LEU A 192 -22.42 -11.87 -3.21
N SER A 193 -23.37 -12.38 -2.43
CA SER A 193 -23.35 -12.34 -0.97
C SER A 193 -22.81 -13.65 -0.34
N VAL A 194 -22.80 -14.72 -1.13
CA VAL A 194 -22.27 -16.05 -0.77
C VAL A 194 -21.51 -16.61 -1.97
N LEU A 195 -20.38 -17.24 -1.70
CA LEU A 195 -19.60 -18.01 -2.69
C LEU A 195 -19.33 -19.39 -2.11
N ASP A 196 -20.11 -20.39 -2.50
CA ASP A 196 -19.96 -21.78 -2.05
C ASP A 196 -19.06 -22.53 -3.05
N LEU A 197 -17.89 -22.94 -2.59
CA LEU A 197 -16.89 -23.67 -3.37
C LEU A 197 -16.77 -25.15 -2.92
N SER A 198 -17.64 -25.62 -2.02
CA SER A 198 -17.56 -26.94 -1.39
C SER A 198 -17.55 -28.13 -2.37
N LYS A 199 -17.97 -27.93 -3.61
CA LYS A 199 -17.96 -28.96 -4.69
C LYS A 199 -16.84 -28.78 -5.71
N ASN A 200 -16.02 -27.72 -5.58
CA ASN A 200 -15.01 -27.35 -6.57
C ASN A 200 -13.60 -27.69 -6.09
N THR A 201 -13.40 -28.92 -5.63
CA THR A 201 -12.15 -29.41 -5.01
C THR A 201 -10.94 -29.50 -5.97
N ASN A 202 -11.16 -29.27 -7.27
CA ASN A 202 -10.10 -29.20 -8.27
C ASN A 202 -9.61 -27.76 -8.52
N LEU A 203 -10.16 -26.77 -7.79
CA LEU A 203 -9.83 -25.38 -8.01
C LEU A 203 -8.36 -25.11 -7.67
N GLU A 204 -7.65 -24.45 -8.60
CA GLU A 204 -6.25 -24.02 -8.46
C GLU A 204 -6.14 -22.48 -8.39
N PHE A 205 -7.05 -21.77 -9.08
CA PHE A 205 -7.03 -20.30 -9.19
C PHE A 205 -8.42 -19.75 -8.92
N LEU A 206 -8.51 -18.90 -7.89
CA LEU A 206 -9.72 -18.17 -7.52
C LEU A 206 -9.48 -16.66 -7.62
N HIS A 207 -10.26 -15.99 -8.46
CA HIS A 207 -10.35 -14.55 -8.54
C HIS A 207 -11.76 -14.11 -8.13
N CYS A 208 -11.87 -13.41 -7.01
CA CYS A 208 -13.14 -12.87 -6.49
C CYS A 208 -12.99 -11.44 -6.00
N GLN A 209 -12.23 -10.63 -6.75
CA GLN A 209 -11.95 -9.24 -6.40
C GLN A 209 -13.22 -8.37 -6.41
N SER A 210 -13.21 -7.33 -5.57
CA SER A 210 -14.26 -6.28 -5.55
C SER A 210 -15.68 -6.82 -5.37
N MET A 211 -15.82 -7.78 -4.46
CA MET A 211 -17.10 -8.36 -4.07
C MET A 211 -17.77 -7.47 -3.02
N THR A 212 -18.71 -6.63 -3.44
CA THR A 212 -19.30 -5.58 -2.60
C THR A 212 -20.25 -6.10 -1.49
N LYS A 213 -20.67 -7.37 -1.55
CA LYS A 213 -21.61 -7.97 -0.59
C LYS A 213 -21.09 -9.21 0.12
N LEU A 214 -19.98 -9.79 -0.35
CA LEU A 214 -19.38 -10.98 0.24
C LEU A 214 -18.70 -10.61 1.56
N GLN A 215 -19.24 -11.04 2.71
CA GLN A 215 -18.69 -10.70 4.03
C GLN A 215 -17.73 -11.76 4.58
N THR A 216 -17.91 -13.01 4.16
CA THR A 216 -17.07 -14.14 4.57
C THR A 216 -16.64 -14.91 3.34
N LEU A 217 -15.39 -15.34 3.34
CA LEU A 217 -14.86 -16.28 2.35
C LEU A 217 -14.18 -17.42 3.11
N ASP A 218 -14.80 -18.58 3.08
CA ASP A 218 -14.27 -19.80 3.65
C ASP A 218 -13.84 -20.73 2.51
N ILE A 219 -12.55 -20.89 2.37
CA ILE A 219 -11.91 -21.82 1.42
C ILE A 219 -11.03 -22.83 2.15
N SER A 220 -11.19 -22.92 3.48
CA SER A 220 -10.42 -23.83 4.33
C SER A 220 -10.63 -25.29 3.95
N SER A 221 -9.65 -26.12 4.28
CA SER A 221 -9.77 -27.58 4.14
C SER A 221 -10.86 -28.20 5.02
N ASN A 222 -11.38 -27.45 5.99
CA ASN A 222 -12.52 -27.86 6.81
C ASN A 222 -13.85 -27.77 6.06
N SER A 223 -13.97 -26.84 5.10
CA SER A 223 -15.17 -26.67 4.28
C SER A 223 -15.17 -27.60 3.07
N ALA A 224 -13.98 -27.85 2.45
CA ALA A 224 -13.77 -28.78 1.36
C ALA A 224 -12.26 -29.09 1.19
N ASP A 225 -11.93 -30.18 0.48
CA ASP A 225 -10.53 -30.52 0.17
C ASP A 225 -9.99 -29.64 -0.97
N HIS A 226 -9.55 -28.43 -0.63
CA HIS A 226 -8.96 -27.45 -1.55
C HIS A 226 -7.43 -27.55 -1.65
N THR A 227 -6.83 -28.70 -1.42
CA THR A 227 -5.37 -28.92 -1.43
C THR A 227 -4.67 -28.52 -2.74
N LYS A 228 -5.43 -28.35 -3.83
CA LYS A 228 -4.92 -27.89 -5.13
C LYS A 228 -4.94 -26.36 -5.27
N LEU A 229 -5.67 -25.65 -4.42
CA LEU A 229 -5.81 -24.21 -4.51
C LEU A 229 -4.45 -23.54 -4.26
N ALA A 230 -3.92 -22.88 -5.28
CA ALA A 230 -2.59 -22.31 -5.27
C ALA A 230 -2.59 -20.77 -5.28
N TYR A 231 -3.67 -20.19 -5.78
CA TYR A 231 -3.79 -18.74 -5.96
C TYR A 231 -5.19 -18.25 -5.58
N VAL A 232 -5.25 -17.28 -4.68
CA VAL A 232 -6.48 -16.57 -4.31
C VAL A 232 -6.24 -15.08 -4.37
N ASP A 233 -7.09 -14.37 -5.12
CA ASP A 233 -7.16 -12.92 -5.09
C ASP A 233 -8.60 -12.48 -4.84
N CYS A 234 -8.84 -11.96 -3.65
CA CYS A 234 -10.11 -11.40 -3.21
C CYS A 234 -9.98 -9.92 -2.79
N SER A 235 -9.00 -9.22 -3.35
CA SER A 235 -8.75 -7.80 -3.06
C SER A 235 -9.91 -6.90 -3.51
N HIS A 236 -10.06 -5.75 -2.87
CA HIS A 236 -11.02 -4.73 -3.27
C HIS A 236 -10.32 -3.64 -4.08
N MET A 237 -10.69 -3.48 -5.35
CA MET A 237 -10.01 -2.59 -6.30
C MET A 237 -10.77 -1.27 -6.56
N LEU A 238 -11.91 -1.05 -5.91
CA LEU A 238 -12.71 0.17 -6.13
C LEU A 238 -12.16 1.35 -5.33
N SER A 239 -11.90 2.46 -5.98
CA SER A 239 -11.43 3.67 -5.32
C SER A 239 -12.51 4.25 -4.39
N GLY A 240 -12.16 4.50 -3.13
CA GLY A 240 -12.99 5.21 -2.15
C GLY A 240 -13.85 4.33 -1.25
N GLY A 241 -13.67 3.02 -1.24
CA GLY A 241 -14.34 2.10 -0.31
C GLY A 241 -13.44 0.96 0.13
N GLN A 242 -13.84 0.27 1.20
CA GLN A 242 -13.26 -1.03 1.57
C GLN A 242 -14.18 -2.14 1.07
N GLY A 243 -13.61 -3.30 0.73
CA GLY A 243 -14.36 -4.51 0.42
C GLY A 243 -15.17 -5.00 1.62
N ALA A 244 -16.14 -5.86 1.34
CA ALA A 244 -17.07 -6.34 2.34
C ALA A 244 -16.52 -7.47 3.21
N ILE A 245 -15.44 -8.18 2.77
CA ILE A 245 -14.90 -9.35 3.46
C ILE A 245 -14.38 -8.93 4.83
N LYS A 246 -14.93 -9.55 5.88
CA LYS A 246 -14.54 -9.37 7.29
C LYS A 246 -13.79 -10.56 7.84
N GLU A 247 -14.15 -11.75 7.37
CA GLU A 247 -13.55 -13.00 7.78
C GLU A 247 -13.04 -13.77 6.55
N LEU A 248 -11.79 -14.20 6.61
CA LEU A 248 -11.15 -15.03 5.60
C LEU A 248 -10.51 -16.23 6.26
N ASP A 249 -10.93 -17.41 5.86
CA ASP A 249 -10.41 -18.67 6.38
C ASP A 249 -9.76 -19.49 5.27
N VAL A 250 -8.44 -19.71 5.39
CA VAL A 250 -7.62 -20.53 4.51
C VAL A 250 -6.93 -21.66 5.30
N THR A 251 -7.52 -22.04 6.45
CA THR A 251 -6.96 -23.07 7.32
C THR A 251 -6.80 -24.40 6.60
N GLY A 252 -5.60 -24.97 6.66
CA GLY A 252 -5.29 -26.26 6.08
C GLY A 252 -5.02 -26.27 4.58
N ASP A 253 -5.04 -25.11 3.91
CA ASP A 253 -4.74 -24.99 2.47
C ASP A 253 -3.23 -25.11 2.20
N THR A 254 -2.71 -26.33 2.33
CA THR A 254 -1.29 -26.64 2.20
C THR A 254 -0.71 -26.36 0.81
N GLY A 255 -1.57 -26.25 -0.22
CA GLY A 255 -1.20 -25.92 -1.60
C GLY A 255 -1.10 -24.43 -1.90
N LEU A 256 -1.66 -23.56 -1.01
CA LEU A 256 -1.78 -22.13 -1.26
C LEU A 256 -0.42 -21.43 -1.28
N LYS A 257 -0.10 -20.81 -2.43
CA LYS A 257 1.16 -20.09 -2.66
C LYS A 257 0.98 -18.57 -2.66
N THR A 258 -0.17 -18.11 -3.11
CA THR A 258 -0.46 -16.68 -3.22
C THR A 258 -1.82 -16.37 -2.64
N LEU A 259 -1.84 -15.50 -1.63
CA LEU A 259 -3.05 -14.93 -1.06
C LEU A 259 -2.97 -13.41 -1.16
N ILE A 260 -3.91 -12.80 -1.90
CA ILE A 260 -4.07 -11.35 -2.03
C ILE A 260 -5.48 -11.01 -1.59
N ALA A 261 -5.60 -10.23 -0.51
CA ALA A 261 -6.88 -9.83 0.07
C ALA A 261 -6.86 -8.36 0.51
N ASP A 262 -6.16 -7.51 -0.27
CA ASP A 262 -5.98 -6.10 0.03
C ASP A 262 -7.29 -5.32 0.02
N ASP A 263 -7.32 -4.21 0.80
CA ASP A 263 -8.41 -3.22 0.81
C ASP A 263 -9.80 -3.79 1.12
N ASN A 264 -9.86 -4.79 2.01
CA ASN A 264 -11.11 -5.32 2.57
C ASN A 264 -11.37 -4.77 3.99
N SER A 265 -12.25 -5.40 4.73
CA SER A 265 -12.56 -5.09 6.13
C SER A 265 -12.16 -6.22 7.07
N ILE A 266 -11.15 -7.03 6.68
CA ILE A 266 -10.76 -8.25 7.38
C ILE A 266 -10.24 -7.89 8.76
N ASP A 267 -10.91 -8.43 9.78
CA ASP A 267 -10.46 -8.41 11.17
C ASP A 267 -10.14 -9.81 11.70
N VAL A 268 -10.62 -10.86 11.01
CA VAL A 268 -10.32 -12.27 11.27
C VAL A 268 -9.70 -12.91 10.03
N LEU A 269 -8.44 -13.31 10.16
CA LEU A 269 -7.70 -14.06 9.14
C LEU A 269 -7.17 -15.36 9.76
N ASN A 270 -7.68 -16.51 9.31
CA ASN A 270 -7.26 -17.83 9.74
C ASN A 270 -6.37 -18.46 8.66
N MET A 271 -5.10 -18.73 8.98
CA MET A 271 -4.10 -19.28 8.02
C MET A 271 -3.44 -20.55 8.53
N ASP A 272 -3.92 -21.15 9.64
CA ASP A 272 -3.24 -22.29 10.25
C ASP A 272 -3.10 -23.45 9.25
N GLY A 273 -1.87 -23.85 8.95
CA GLY A 273 -1.57 -24.89 7.96
C GLY A 273 -1.35 -24.41 6.53
N ALA A 274 -1.50 -23.11 6.20
CA ALA A 274 -1.18 -22.56 4.88
C ALA A 274 0.34 -22.37 4.67
N THR A 275 1.13 -23.38 4.96
CA THR A 275 2.60 -23.32 5.10
C THR A 275 3.37 -23.18 3.79
N SER A 276 2.70 -23.28 2.64
CA SER A 276 3.31 -23.12 1.30
C SER A 276 3.28 -21.70 0.77
N LEU A 277 2.77 -20.73 1.55
CA LEU A 277 2.66 -19.35 1.12
C LEU A 277 4.03 -18.75 0.74
N LEU A 278 4.09 -18.22 -0.48
CA LEU A 278 5.20 -17.42 -1.02
C LEU A 278 4.86 -15.93 -1.00
N THR A 279 3.58 -15.62 -1.23
CA THR A 279 3.06 -14.24 -1.24
C THR A 279 1.83 -14.14 -0.35
N LEU A 280 1.91 -13.24 0.62
CA LEU A 280 0.78 -12.81 1.44
C LEU A 280 0.64 -11.30 1.35
N SER A 281 -0.49 -10.82 0.84
CA SER A 281 -0.84 -9.41 0.83
C SER A 281 -2.24 -9.25 1.42
N VAL A 282 -2.33 -8.55 2.55
CA VAL A 282 -3.57 -8.23 3.26
C VAL A 282 -3.58 -6.76 3.69
N ALA A 283 -2.99 -5.90 2.86
CA ALA A 283 -2.93 -4.48 3.11
C ALA A 283 -4.32 -3.83 3.20
N GLY A 284 -4.43 -2.70 3.90
CA GLY A 284 -5.68 -1.93 3.93
C GLY A 284 -6.84 -2.66 4.62
N ASN A 285 -6.56 -3.44 5.65
CA ASN A 285 -7.56 -4.20 6.42
C ASN A 285 -7.65 -3.72 7.89
N LYS A 286 -8.30 -4.50 8.76
CA LYS A 286 -8.50 -4.20 10.19
C LYS A 286 -7.83 -5.19 11.11
N ILE A 287 -6.85 -5.94 10.60
CA ILE A 287 -6.11 -6.98 11.32
C ILE A 287 -5.35 -6.33 12.48
N LYS A 288 -5.46 -6.91 13.69
CA LYS A 288 -4.80 -6.41 14.90
C LYS A 288 -3.56 -7.20 15.29
N SER A 289 -3.48 -8.44 14.86
CA SER A 289 -2.33 -9.32 15.08
C SER A 289 -2.27 -10.38 13.99
N ILE A 290 -1.07 -10.82 13.66
CA ILE A 290 -0.83 -11.91 12.72
C ILE A 290 0.40 -12.69 13.17
N ASP A 291 0.37 -14.00 13.05
CA ASP A 291 1.52 -14.88 13.23
C ASP A 291 1.88 -15.49 11.87
N VAL A 292 3.06 -15.14 11.38
CA VAL A 292 3.62 -15.64 10.11
C VAL A 292 4.80 -16.60 10.34
N SER A 293 4.97 -17.09 11.56
CA SER A 293 6.13 -17.92 11.93
C SER A 293 6.12 -19.31 11.29
N LYS A 294 4.97 -19.79 10.82
CA LYS A 294 4.82 -21.07 10.14
C LYS A 294 5.02 -20.97 8.62
N GLU A 295 4.87 -19.78 8.06
CA GLU A 295 4.98 -19.49 6.62
C GLU A 295 6.44 -19.14 6.24
N SER A 296 7.37 -20.06 6.56
CA SER A 296 8.81 -19.85 6.41
C SER A 296 9.28 -19.66 4.95
N SER A 297 8.43 -19.98 3.98
CA SER A 297 8.67 -19.84 2.55
C SER A 297 8.27 -18.47 1.98
N LEU A 298 7.73 -17.55 2.82
CA LEU A 298 7.30 -16.24 2.36
C LEU A 298 8.46 -15.44 1.74
N GLU A 299 8.27 -15.04 0.49
CA GLU A 299 9.14 -14.14 -0.26
C GLU A 299 8.56 -12.71 -0.26
N THR A 300 7.23 -12.59 -0.23
CA THR A 300 6.52 -11.31 -0.24
C THR A 300 5.52 -11.26 0.91
N LEU A 301 5.64 -10.23 1.75
CA LEU A 301 4.71 -9.95 2.84
C LEU A 301 4.31 -8.47 2.81
N ASN A 302 3.00 -8.22 2.63
CA ASN A 302 2.42 -6.89 2.68
C ASN A 302 1.29 -6.84 3.71
N LEU A 303 1.53 -6.16 4.82
CA LEU A 303 0.59 -5.97 5.93
C LEU A 303 0.22 -4.50 6.12
N SER A 304 0.63 -3.61 5.20
CA SER A 304 0.48 -2.15 5.35
C SER A 304 -0.96 -1.71 5.59
N ASN A 305 -1.15 -0.56 6.23
CA ASN A 305 -2.48 -0.01 6.52
C ASN A 305 -3.39 -0.97 7.31
N ASN A 306 -2.84 -1.63 8.32
CA ASN A 306 -3.58 -2.45 9.29
C ASN A 306 -3.45 -1.85 10.71
N SER A 307 -4.07 -2.51 11.70
CA SER A 307 -3.99 -2.11 13.10
C SER A 307 -3.00 -2.97 13.92
N ILE A 308 -2.04 -3.61 13.26
CA ILE A 308 -1.04 -4.48 13.87
C ILE A 308 0.00 -3.62 14.57
N GLN A 309 0.23 -3.86 15.87
CA GLN A 309 1.20 -3.11 16.68
C GLN A 309 2.59 -3.73 16.72
N SER A 310 2.70 -5.02 16.44
CA SER A 310 3.96 -5.75 16.36
C SER A 310 3.85 -6.94 15.43
N VAL A 311 4.93 -7.27 14.73
CA VAL A 311 5.03 -8.48 13.90
C VAL A 311 6.43 -9.07 14.05
N ASP A 312 6.50 -10.40 14.15
CA ASP A 312 7.78 -11.14 14.16
C ASP A 312 7.99 -11.81 12.80
N VAL A 313 8.99 -11.35 12.07
CA VAL A 313 9.40 -11.91 10.77
C VAL A 313 10.69 -12.74 10.85
N SER A 314 11.15 -13.08 12.06
CA SER A 314 12.41 -13.78 12.29
C SER A 314 12.48 -15.19 11.68
N LYS A 315 11.33 -15.80 11.40
CA LYS A 315 11.22 -17.13 10.77
C LYS A 315 11.11 -17.07 9.25
N ASN A 316 10.91 -15.89 8.67
CA ASN A 316 10.71 -15.71 7.24
C ASN A 316 12.03 -15.25 6.55
N ALA A 317 13.06 -16.07 6.69
CA ALA A 317 14.43 -15.71 6.28
C ALA A 317 14.63 -15.50 4.78
N VAL A 318 13.68 -15.94 3.95
CA VAL A 318 13.69 -15.81 2.48
C VAL A 318 12.92 -14.61 1.96
N LEU A 319 12.39 -13.75 2.86
CA LEU A 319 11.70 -12.52 2.46
C LEU A 319 12.58 -11.63 1.59
N LYS A 320 12.02 -11.22 0.45
CA LYS A 320 12.58 -10.27 -0.51
C LYS A 320 11.86 -8.93 -0.48
N TYR A 321 10.54 -8.97 -0.30
CA TYR A 321 9.69 -7.80 -0.20
C TYR A 321 8.93 -7.80 1.12
N LEU A 322 9.09 -6.72 1.91
CA LEU A 322 8.36 -6.51 3.16
C LEU A 322 7.77 -5.10 3.19
N ASN A 323 6.45 -5.01 3.27
CA ASN A 323 5.73 -3.75 3.44
C ASN A 323 4.91 -3.77 4.74
N LEU A 324 5.30 -2.92 5.69
CA LEU A 324 4.66 -2.70 6.98
C LEU A 324 4.31 -1.21 7.17
N GLY A 325 4.09 -0.48 6.08
CA GLY A 325 3.74 0.93 6.12
C GLY A 325 2.41 1.21 6.81
N ALA A 326 2.31 2.36 7.50
CA ALA A 326 1.09 2.85 8.14
C ALA A 326 0.45 1.86 9.16
N MET A 327 1.29 1.25 10.03
CA MET A 327 0.85 0.29 11.05
C MET A 327 1.04 0.77 12.50
N GLN A 328 1.60 1.96 12.72
CA GLN A 328 1.93 2.51 14.05
C GLN A 328 3.01 1.70 14.81
N LEU A 329 3.89 0.99 14.10
CA LEU A 329 4.98 0.24 14.70
C LEU A 329 5.98 1.18 15.39
N SER A 330 6.36 0.85 16.64
CA SER A 330 7.43 1.53 17.36
C SER A 330 8.79 0.84 17.18
N THR A 331 8.80 -0.44 16.85
CA THR A 331 10.01 -1.26 16.63
C THR A 331 9.75 -2.35 15.60
N ILE A 332 10.80 -2.77 14.91
CA ILE A 332 10.81 -3.98 14.07
C ILE A 332 12.25 -4.53 13.99
N ASP A 333 12.41 -5.83 14.08
CA ASP A 333 13.70 -6.50 13.82
C ASP A 333 13.67 -7.23 12.48
N VAL A 334 14.45 -6.73 11.52
CA VAL A 334 14.64 -7.32 10.19
C VAL A 334 16.02 -7.99 10.01
N THR A 335 16.79 -8.12 11.08
CA THR A 335 18.17 -8.66 11.01
C THR A 335 18.24 -10.14 10.60
N LYS A 336 17.12 -10.86 10.66
CA LYS A 336 16.97 -12.26 10.23
C LYS A 336 16.49 -12.43 8.80
N ASN A 337 16.30 -11.34 8.06
CA ASN A 337 15.79 -11.34 6.69
C ASN A 337 16.86 -10.80 5.71
N PRO A 338 17.99 -11.50 5.52
CA PRO A 338 19.16 -10.98 4.78
C PRO A 338 18.90 -10.82 3.27
N LEU A 339 17.84 -11.45 2.73
CA LEU A 339 17.48 -11.41 1.32
C LEU A 339 16.52 -10.26 0.97
N LEU A 340 16.18 -9.38 1.94
CA LEU A 340 15.33 -8.24 1.66
C LEU A 340 15.94 -7.34 0.59
N GLU A 341 15.20 -7.18 -0.51
CA GLU A 341 15.49 -6.28 -1.63
C GLU A 341 14.69 -4.98 -1.49
N LYS A 342 13.46 -5.06 -0.96
CA LYS A 342 12.56 -3.92 -0.77
C LYS A 342 11.97 -3.94 0.65
N LEU A 343 12.14 -2.84 1.36
CA LEU A 343 11.61 -2.64 2.70
C LEU A 343 10.85 -1.31 2.75
N ASP A 344 9.56 -1.38 2.98
CA ASP A 344 8.70 -0.21 3.18
C ASP A 344 8.15 -0.20 4.63
N LEU A 345 8.58 0.77 5.40
CA LEU A 345 8.20 1.02 6.79
C LEU A 345 7.66 2.44 6.97
N ASN A 346 7.22 3.08 5.89
CA ASN A 346 6.73 4.45 5.95
C ASN A 346 5.55 4.62 6.91
N SER A 347 5.38 5.83 7.43
CA SER A 347 4.22 6.19 8.26
C SER A 347 4.05 5.31 9.51
N ASN A 348 5.16 5.09 10.22
CA ASN A 348 5.22 4.37 11.50
C ASN A 348 5.73 5.30 12.63
N GLN A 349 6.12 4.74 13.76
CA GLN A 349 6.63 5.48 14.92
C GLN A 349 8.05 5.04 15.31
N LEU A 350 8.83 4.54 14.34
CA LEU A 350 10.16 4.02 14.57
C LEU A 350 11.11 5.14 15.01
N MET A 351 11.83 4.94 16.14
CA MET A 351 12.90 5.82 16.58
C MET A 351 14.27 5.36 16.07
N GLU A 352 14.41 4.07 15.80
CA GLU A 352 15.61 3.45 15.26
C GLU A 352 15.25 2.21 14.43
N ILE A 353 16.14 1.80 13.55
CA ILE A 353 16.08 0.53 12.83
C ILE A 353 17.49 0.06 12.49
N ASN A 354 17.72 -1.24 12.54
CA ASN A 354 18.99 -1.87 12.15
C ASN A 354 18.81 -2.63 10.83
N VAL A 355 19.32 -2.06 9.74
CA VAL A 355 19.33 -2.68 8.39
C VAL A 355 20.71 -3.24 7.99
N SER A 356 21.66 -3.31 8.91
CA SER A 356 23.05 -3.72 8.63
C SER A 356 23.20 -5.14 8.07
N LYS A 357 22.21 -6.01 8.27
CA LYS A 357 22.18 -7.39 7.76
C LYS A 357 21.42 -7.54 6.43
N ASN A 358 20.69 -6.52 6.02
CA ASN A 358 19.86 -6.53 4.81
C ASN A 358 20.65 -5.97 3.62
N THR A 359 21.78 -6.63 3.31
CA THR A 359 22.75 -6.12 2.32
C THR A 359 22.26 -6.19 0.87
N ALA A 360 21.15 -6.90 0.62
CA ALA A 360 20.50 -7.00 -0.68
C ALA A 360 19.53 -5.83 -0.96
N LEU A 361 19.30 -4.91 0.00
CA LEU A 361 18.35 -3.81 -0.16
C LEU A 361 18.70 -2.92 -1.35
N THR A 362 17.71 -2.73 -2.22
CA THR A 362 17.70 -1.78 -3.34
C THR A 362 16.72 -0.64 -3.11
N GLU A 363 15.63 -0.89 -2.37
CA GLU A 363 14.61 0.12 -2.04
C GLU A 363 14.35 0.10 -0.53
N LEU A 364 14.45 1.28 0.12
CA LEU A 364 14.17 1.47 1.53
C LEU A 364 13.34 2.75 1.72
N ASP A 365 12.10 2.59 2.20
CA ASP A 365 11.22 3.71 2.56
C ASP A 365 10.99 3.74 4.07
N LEU A 366 11.55 4.74 4.74
CA LEU A 366 11.45 5.01 6.17
C LEU A 366 10.79 6.38 6.42
N SER A 367 10.16 6.96 5.41
CA SER A 367 9.51 8.27 5.52
C SER A 367 8.40 8.29 6.57
N ASN A 368 8.13 9.47 7.15
CA ASN A 368 7.08 9.65 8.15
C ASN A 368 7.27 8.75 9.39
N ASN A 369 8.46 8.77 9.97
CA ASN A 369 8.80 8.09 11.22
C ASN A 369 9.36 9.08 12.26
N ARG A 370 10.03 8.57 13.30
CA ARG A 370 10.67 9.38 14.35
C ARG A 370 12.17 9.07 14.44
N LEU A 371 12.78 8.63 13.34
CA LEU A 371 14.17 8.22 13.31
C LEU A 371 15.08 9.36 13.68
N GLN A 372 15.95 9.14 14.66
CA GLN A 372 16.99 10.08 15.06
C GLN A 372 18.31 9.84 14.34
N ARG A 373 18.51 8.61 13.84
CA ARG A 373 19.68 8.16 13.07
C ARG A 373 19.33 6.97 12.20
N ILE A 374 20.10 6.76 11.16
CA ILE A 374 20.08 5.54 10.33
C ILE A 374 21.50 5.29 9.79
N ASP A 375 21.95 4.04 9.84
CA ASP A 375 23.21 3.59 9.23
C ASP A 375 22.91 2.68 8.04
N VAL A 376 23.26 3.13 6.84
CA VAL A 376 23.06 2.41 5.57
C VAL A 376 24.39 1.98 4.92
N LYS A 377 25.51 2.04 5.66
CA LYS A 377 26.84 1.73 5.10
C LYS A 377 26.95 0.35 4.44
N ASN A 378 26.18 -0.63 4.92
CA ASN A 378 26.17 -1.99 4.40
C ASN A 378 25.17 -2.21 3.27
N ASN A 379 24.31 -1.23 2.98
CA ASN A 379 23.25 -1.33 1.98
C ASN A 379 23.68 -0.70 0.64
N THR A 380 24.83 -1.14 0.15
CA THR A 380 25.53 -0.54 -1.00
C THR A 380 24.76 -0.62 -2.32
N GLY A 381 23.74 -1.50 -2.39
CA GLY A 381 22.87 -1.67 -3.54
C GLY A 381 21.69 -0.70 -3.60
N LEU A 382 21.53 0.21 -2.61
CA LEU A 382 20.39 1.12 -2.60
C LEU A 382 20.35 2.04 -3.81
N THR A 383 19.20 2.03 -4.48
CA THR A 383 18.82 2.93 -5.58
C THR A 383 17.64 3.82 -5.19
N THR A 384 16.88 3.42 -4.15
CA THR A 384 15.81 4.24 -3.59
C THR A 384 15.96 4.30 -2.08
N LEU A 385 16.03 5.51 -1.52
CA LEU A 385 16.06 5.75 -0.07
C LEU A 385 15.19 6.97 0.26
N LYS A 386 14.14 6.75 1.07
CA LYS A 386 13.23 7.80 1.52
C LYS A 386 13.28 7.94 3.02
N LEU A 387 13.65 9.13 3.48
CA LEU A 387 13.86 9.51 4.88
C LEU A 387 13.08 10.77 5.27
N ASP A 388 12.11 11.18 4.46
CA ASP A 388 11.33 12.41 4.70
C ASP A 388 10.55 12.34 6.01
N ASN A 389 10.35 13.52 6.64
CA ASN A 389 9.53 13.64 7.84
C ASN A 389 10.00 12.73 8.99
N ASN A 390 11.27 12.83 9.36
CA ASN A 390 11.87 12.16 10.50
C ASN A 390 12.51 13.18 11.47
N ALA A 391 13.29 12.71 12.43
CA ALA A 391 14.03 13.52 13.37
C ALA A 391 15.56 13.43 13.15
N LEU A 392 15.97 13.17 11.90
CA LEU A 392 17.38 13.08 11.53
C LEU A 392 18.05 14.45 11.65
N VAL A 393 19.32 14.45 12.02
CA VAL A 393 20.20 15.62 12.08
C VAL A 393 21.39 15.52 11.13
N ALA A 394 21.63 14.33 10.59
CA ALA A 394 22.69 13.99 9.66
C ALA A 394 22.36 12.70 8.91
N ILE A 395 23.00 12.47 7.80
CA ILE A 395 22.98 11.20 7.06
C ILE A 395 24.25 11.03 6.24
N ASP A 396 24.80 9.82 6.24
CA ASP A 396 25.89 9.43 5.34
C ASP A 396 25.41 8.32 4.40
N VAL A 397 25.40 8.60 3.12
CA VAL A 397 25.02 7.67 2.04
C VAL A 397 26.16 7.44 1.06
N SER A 398 27.40 7.77 1.46
CA SER A 398 28.61 7.61 0.63
C SER A 398 28.81 6.20 0.09
N SER A 399 28.36 5.19 0.84
CA SER A 399 28.42 3.78 0.45
C SER A 399 27.33 3.36 -0.55
N CYS A 400 26.42 4.26 -0.93
CA CYS A 400 25.24 3.96 -1.75
C CYS A 400 25.28 4.71 -3.10
N PRO A 401 26.23 4.43 -4.01
CA PRO A 401 26.41 5.20 -5.24
C PRO A 401 25.19 5.16 -6.16
N GLY A 402 24.37 4.11 -6.09
CA GLY A 402 23.13 4.00 -6.86
C GLY A 402 22.11 5.11 -6.61
N LEU A 403 22.19 5.81 -5.47
CA LEU A 403 21.32 6.94 -5.14
C LEU A 403 21.60 8.20 -5.96
N LEU A 404 22.75 8.30 -6.67
CA LEU A 404 23.06 9.42 -7.56
C LEU A 404 22.13 9.49 -8.76
N GLU A 405 21.76 8.34 -9.31
CA GLU A 405 20.88 8.21 -10.48
C GLU A 405 19.47 7.73 -10.08
N GLY A 406 19.32 7.30 -8.82
CA GLY A 406 18.09 6.79 -8.24
C GLY A 406 17.23 7.83 -7.53
N GLU A 407 16.43 7.40 -6.58
CA GLU A 407 15.53 8.24 -5.80
C GLU A 407 16.05 8.41 -4.36
N PHE A 408 16.58 9.58 -4.01
CA PHE A 408 16.92 9.94 -2.64
C PHE A 408 16.07 11.10 -2.15
N SER A 409 15.42 10.94 -1.00
CA SER A 409 14.70 12.03 -0.33
C SER A 409 14.95 12.03 1.17
N CYS A 410 15.24 13.22 1.72
CA CYS A 410 15.52 13.41 3.14
C CYS A 410 15.07 14.84 3.54
N THR A 411 13.81 15.18 3.29
CA THR A 411 13.23 16.49 3.55
C THR A 411 12.44 16.51 4.85
N ASN A 412 12.17 17.72 5.39
CA ASN A 412 11.36 17.93 6.58
C ASN A 412 11.85 17.16 7.83
N ASN A 413 13.15 16.95 7.95
CA ASN A 413 13.73 16.36 9.14
C ASN A 413 13.91 17.44 10.21
N SER A 414 13.33 17.22 11.39
CA SER A 414 13.43 18.17 12.50
C SER A 414 13.57 17.46 13.84
N ARG A 415 14.47 17.96 14.68
CA ARG A 415 14.74 17.41 16.02
C ARG A 415 14.63 18.50 17.09
N HIS A 416 13.90 18.20 18.15
CA HIS A 416 13.87 19.03 19.34
C HIS A 416 15.11 18.81 20.21
N ILE A 417 15.70 19.89 20.67
CA ILE A 417 16.84 19.93 21.57
C ILE A 417 16.51 20.88 22.72
N SER A 418 16.59 20.36 23.94
CA SER A 418 16.48 21.20 25.13
C SER A 418 17.88 21.54 25.64
N LEU A 419 18.22 22.81 25.72
CA LEU A 419 19.48 23.25 26.28
C LEU A 419 19.38 23.19 27.81
N SER A 420 20.33 22.52 28.46
CA SER A 420 20.36 22.39 29.93
C SER A 420 20.87 23.64 30.64
N GLU A 421 21.52 24.56 29.92
CA GLU A 421 22.12 25.77 30.44
C GLU A 421 21.70 27.00 29.62
N PRO A 422 21.55 28.18 30.23
CA PRO A 422 21.13 29.41 29.56
C PRO A 422 22.21 30.02 28.65
N ASN A 423 23.16 29.28 28.15
CA ASN A 423 24.30 29.81 27.41
C ASN A 423 24.08 29.86 25.89
N TYR A 424 22.92 29.43 25.38
CA TYR A 424 22.61 29.45 23.94
C TYR A 424 23.65 28.72 23.08
N ILE A 425 24.39 27.78 23.69
CA ILE A 425 25.48 27.05 23.08
C ILE A 425 25.13 25.59 23.04
N PHE A 426 25.28 24.98 21.87
CA PHE A 426 25.07 23.56 21.68
C PHE A 426 26.27 22.94 20.94
N ASN A 427 26.79 21.83 21.47
CA ASN A 427 27.85 21.09 20.78
C ASN A 427 27.26 20.16 19.72
N MET A 428 27.40 20.51 18.44
CA MET A 428 26.93 19.68 17.33
C MET A 428 27.59 18.30 17.30
N ALA A 429 28.78 18.15 17.89
CA ALA A 429 29.43 16.83 17.99
C ALA A 429 28.63 15.84 18.84
N ASP A 430 27.86 16.32 19.81
CA ASP A 430 27.02 15.45 20.65
C ASP A 430 25.83 14.87 19.86
N LEU A 431 25.36 15.56 18.80
CA LEU A 431 24.31 15.07 17.90
C LEU A 431 24.82 14.13 16.81
N VAL A 432 26.04 14.37 16.35
CA VAL A 432 26.61 13.72 15.15
C VAL A 432 27.58 12.60 15.54
N ALA A 433 28.06 12.57 16.80
CA ALA A 433 29.15 11.68 17.23
C ALA A 433 28.81 10.17 17.26
N ASP A 434 27.54 9.81 17.37
CA ASP A 434 27.14 8.40 17.57
C ASP A 434 27.04 7.57 16.25
N GLY A 435 28.02 7.64 15.37
CA GLY A 435 28.11 6.71 14.24
C GLY A 435 28.46 7.31 12.88
N TYR A 436 28.54 8.63 12.77
CA TYR A 436 28.89 9.32 11.52
C TYR A 436 30.35 9.77 11.44
N GLN A 437 31.23 9.12 12.21
CA GLN A 437 32.66 9.23 12.01
C GLN A 437 33.07 8.36 10.82
N SER A 438 32.59 8.65 9.62
CA SER A 438 33.19 8.06 8.44
C SER A 438 34.58 8.69 8.27
N GLU A 439 35.60 7.85 8.19
CA GLU A 439 36.91 8.20 7.68
C GLU A 439 36.74 8.67 6.23
N TYR A 440 36.33 9.90 6.03
CA TYR A 440 36.24 10.52 4.69
C TYR A 440 37.65 10.76 4.16
N SER A 441 38.22 9.75 3.51
CA SER A 441 39.56 9.79 2.88
C SER A 441 39.55 10.26 1.42
N GLY A 442 38.54 10.98 0.96
CA GLY A 442 38.42 11.26 -0.48
C GLY A 442 37.92 12.61 -0.94
N VAL A 443 37.48 13.49 -0.04
CA VAL A 443 37.03 14.84 -0.42
C VAL A 443 38.19 15.83 -0.28
N ASP A 444 38.41 16.65 -1.32
CA ASP A 444 39.44 17.70 -1.32
C ASP A 444 39.13 18.71 -0.20
N ARG A 445 39.80 18.54 0.95
CA ARG A 445 39.55 19.21 2.21
C ARG A 445 40.00 20.68 2.25
N LYS A 446 40.28 21.28 1.10
CA LYS A 446 40.83 22.64 1.07
C LYS A 446 39.88 23.73 1.54
N ASP A 447 38.56 23.46 1.59
CA ASP A 447 37.56 24.43 2.06
C ASP A 447 36.94 24.06 3.42
N ASP A 448 37.33 22.94 4.04
CA ASP A 448 36.72 22.44 5.26
C ASP A 448 37.63 22.66 6.47
N THR A 449 37.45 23.77 7.12
CA THR A 449 38.12 24.11 8.39
C THR A 449 37.56 23.39 9.60
N ILE A 450 36.56 22.51 9.42
CA ILE A 450 35.85 21.81 10.51
C ILE A 450 35.94 20.32 10.27
N GLY A 451 36.58 19.58 11.17
CA GLY A 451 36.87 18.16 11.05
C GLY A 451 35.66 17.21 11.11
N TYR A 452 34.43 17.72 11.23
CA TYR A 452 33.17 17.00 11.01
C TYR A 452 32.36 17.74 9.94
N ALA A 453 32.93 18.01 9.04
CA ALA A 453 32.95 18.69 7.80
C ALA A 453 31.73 18.51 6.89
N CYS A 454 30.66 17.92 7.40
CA CYS A 454 29.44 17.75 6.62
C CYS A 454 28.45 18.91 6.78
N ILE A 455 28.59 19.76 7.79
CA ILE A 455 27.76 20.95 7.96
C ILE A 455 28.31 22.07 7.09
N ARG A 456 27.54 22.51 6.10
CA ARG A 456 27.90 23.66 5.27
C ARG A 456 27.42 24.94 5.91
N THR A 457 28.37 25.83 6.16
CA THR A 457 28.10 27.15 6.72
C THR A 457 27.82 28.20 5.64
N THR A 458 28.35 27.99 4.43
CA THR A 458 28.16 28.91 3.29
C THR A 458 27.87 28.16 1.99
N ASP A 459 27.11 28.80 1.09
CA ASP A 459 26.94 28.34 -0.29
C ASP A 459 28.15 28.68 -1.17
N GLN A 460 28.08 28.36 -2.48
CA GLN A 460 29.14 28.65 -3.47
C GLN A 460 29.37 30.16 -3.64
N ASN A 461 28.42 31.02 -3.25
CA ASN A 461 28.47 32.48 -3.35
C ASN A 461 28.87 33.14 -2.02
N GLY A 462 29.18 32.36 -0.99
CA GLY A 462 29.53 32.85 0.34
C GLY A 462 28.34 33.26 1.21
N ASN A 463 27.08 32.94 0.80
CA ASN A 463 25.92 33.22 1.64
C ASN A 463 25.83 32.24 2.81
N ASN A 464 25.50 32.73 4.01
CA ASN A 464 25.33 31.88 5.17
C ASN A 464 24.15 30.93 4.99
N LEU A 465 24.41 29.63 5.08
CA LEU A 465 23.41 28.55 5.03
C LEU A 465 22.80 28.21 6.39
N ILE A 466 23.44 28.64 7.48
CA ILE A 466 22.90 28.47 8.82
C ILE A 466 22.03 29.68 9.16
N LYS A 467 20.77 29.43 9.48
CA LYS A 467 19.82 30.45 9.89
C LYS A 467 19.68 30.48 11.41
N ASN A 468 19.59 31.68 11.97
CA ASN A 468 19.34 31.95 13.38
C ASN A 468 20.41 31.39 14.33
N ALA A 469 21.58 31.12 13.82
CA ALA A 469 22.72 30.66 14.62
C ALA A 469 24.04 30.88 13.89
N THR A 470 25.14 30.78 14.64
CA THR A 470 26.51 30.82 14.13
C THR A 470 27.23 29.56 14.59
N LEU A 471 27.92 28.88 13.68
CA LEU A 471 28.76 27.73 14.00
C LEU A 471 30.23 28.17 14.10
N GLN A 472 30.87 27.89 15.24
CA GLN A 472 32.31 28.11 15.47
C GLN A 472 32.94 26.79 15.93
N GLY A 473 33.72 26.16 15.09
CA GLY A 473 34.17 24.80 15.35
C GLY A 473 32.95 23.85 15.41
N TYR A 474 32.81 23.12 16.50
CA TYR A 474 31.65 22.25 16.76
C TYR A 474 30.53 22.95 17.53
N THR A 475 30.75 24.18 17.95
CA THR A 475 29.84 24.88 18.82
C THR A 475 28.87 25.70 18.00
N LEU A 476 27.62 25.38 18.11
CA LEU A 476 26.51 26.16 17.57
C LEU A 476 26.12 27.22 18.61
N TYR A 477 26.28 28.49 18.24
CA TYR A 477 25.80 29.63 19.01
C TYR A 477 24.45 30.02 18.41
N THR A 478 23.37 29.81 19.15
CA THR A 478 22.06 30.25 18.70
C THR A 478 21.91 31.75 18.99
N ASP A 479 21.19 32.48 18.14
CA ASP A 479 20.90 33.88 18.39
C ASP A 479 20.06 34.01 19.65
N VAL A 480 20.43 35.01 20.50
CA VAL A 480 19.66 35.28 21.70
C VAL A 480 18.36 35.96 21.29
N THR A 481 17.27 35.23 21.35
CA THR A 481 15.92 35.74 21.13
C THR A 481 15.10 35.57 22.41
N ASN A 482 14.05 36.40 22.57
CA ASN A 482 13.09 36.24 23.66
C ASN A 482 12.05 35.12 23.38
N GLU A 483 12.27 34.35 22.31
CA GLU A 483 11.39 33.26 21.95
C GLU A 483 11.72 31.99 22.74
N LYS A 484 10.67 31.31 23.20
CA LYS A 484 10.77 30.03 23.93
C LYS A 484 11.47 28.96 23.09
N THR A 485 11.24 28.98 21.79
CA THR A 485 11.83 28.04 20.83
C THR A 485 12.48 28.79 19.69
N GLN A 486 13.61 28.30 19.23
CA GLN A 486 14.32 28.82 18.06
C GLN A 486 14.54 27.75 17.02
N ASN A 487 14.26 28.08 15.75
CA ASN A 487 14.52 27.19 14.63
C ASN A 487 15.90 27.46 14.02
N VAL A 488 16.76 26.46 14.01
CA VAL A 488 18.07 26.51 13.37
C VAL A 488 18.07 25.57 12.17
N GLU A 489 18.22 26.12 10.97
CA GLU A 489 18.31 25.35 9.73
C GLU A 489 19.75 25.32 9.24
N TYR A 490 20.21 24.16 8.78
CA TYR A 490 21.53 23.99 8.20
C TYR A 490 21.52 22.95 7.06
N SER A 491 22.54 23.01 6.21
CA SER A 491 22.78 22.03 5.17
C SER A 491 23.88 21.07 5.60
N TYR A 492 23.71 19.79 5.31
CA TYR A 492 24.63 18.73 5.65
C TYR A 492 25.04 17.96 4.39
N TYR A 493 26.33 17.74 4.22
CA TYR A 493 26.86 16.97 3.09
C TYR A 493 26.64 15.47 3.30
N ILE A 494 25.98 14.80 2.35
CA ILE A 494 25.48 13.43 2.49
C ILE A 494 26.44 12.36 1.96
N GLY A 495 27.64 12.75 1.50
CA GLY A 495 28.66 11.82 1.04
C GLY A 495 28.57 11.44 -0.44
N LEU A 496 27.63 11.95 -1.21
CA LEU A 496 27.47 11.66 -2.63
C LEU A 496 27.70 12.90 -3.49
N GLY A 497 28.75 12.90 -4.32
CA GLY A 497 29.08 14.02 -5.21
C GLY A 497 29.20 15.33 -4.44
N LYS A 498 28.37 16.33 -4.76
CA LYS A 498 28.25 17.61 -4.03
C LYS A 498 26.87 17.79 -3.38
N GLN A 499 26.13 16.70 -3.18
CA GLN A 499 24.75 16.76 -2.71
C GLN A 499 24.69 17.05 -1.20
N THR A 500 23.66 17.78 -0.79
CA THR A 500 23.38 18.12 0.60
C THR A 500 21.93 17.85 0.94
N ALA A 501 21.67 17.45 2.20
CA ALA A 501 20.35 17.44 2.79
C ALA A 501 20.18 18.63 3.75
N LYS A 502 18.94 19.09 3.95
CA LYS A 502 18.61 20.17 4.89
C LYS A 502 18.01 19.57 6.15
N PHE A 503 18.52 20.03 7.29
CA PHE A 503 18.03 19.64 8.60
C PHE A 503 17.61 20.85 9.41
N LYS A 504 16.72 20.61 10.38
CA LYS A 504 16.19 21.63 11.27
C LYS A 504 16.34 21.18 12.72
N LEU A 505 16.93 22.03 13.54
CA LEU A 505 16.87 21.89 14.99
C LEU A 505 15.83 22.87 15.54
N ILE A 506 14.99 22.38 16.42
CA ILE A 506 14.07 23.19 17.22
C ILE A 506 14.67 23.26 18.61
N VAL A 507 15.33 24.37 18.90
CA VAL A 507 16.07 24.58 20.15
C VAL A 507 15.12 25.18 21.16
N ASP A 508 14.85 24.45 22.25
CA ASP A 508 14.13 24.99 23.41
C ASP A 508 15.12 25.75 24.28
N ASN A 509 15.00 27.05 24.26
CA ASN A 509 15.83 27.91 25.10
C ASN A 509 15.28 27.88 26.53
N PRO A 510 16.07 27.47 27.53
CA PRO A 510 15.68 27.71 28.91
C PRO A 510 15.63 29.22 29.12
N LEU A 511 14.46 29.73 29.42
CA LEU A 511 14.31 31.12 29.80
C LEU A 511 15.14 31.31 31.04
N SER A 512 16.26 32.07 30.95
CA SER A 512 17.00 32.50 32.13
C SER A 512 16.22 33.64 32.78
N LEU A 513 15.28 33.28 33.63
CA LEU A 513 14.45 34.21 34.36
C LEU A 513 15.29 34.84 35.46
N ILE A 514 15.57 36.15 35.34
CA ILE A 514 15.96 36.96 36.45
C ILE A 514 14.71 37.72 36.88
N VAL A 515 14.22 37.44 38.07
CA VAL A 515 13.05 38.13 38.61
C VAL A 515 13.52 39.46 39.19
N TRP A 516 12.87 40.52 38.77
CA TRP A 516 13.06 41.87 39.30
C TRP A 516 11.79 42.28 40.02
N TYR A 517 11.93 43.04 41.07
CA TYR A 517 10.79 43.60 41.78
C TYR A 517 10.94 45.11 41.96
N THR A 518 9.85 45.81 42.15
CA THR A 518 9.84 47.26 42.36
C THR A 518 9.99 47.54 43.86
N SER A 519 11.08 48.20 44.22
CA SER A 519 11.30 48.71 45.58
C SER A 519 11.47 50.22 45.55
N ASN A 520 10.67 50.95 46.33
CA ASN A 520 10.68 52.43 46.39
C ASN A 520 10.62 53.11 45.00
N GLY A 521 9.82 52.52 44.05
CA GLY A 521 9.68 53.10 42.73
C GLY A 521 10.83 52.75 41.75
N SER A 522 11.83 51.99 42.18
CA SER A 522 12.93 51.51 41.31
C SER A 522 12.85 49.98 41.11
N ILE A 523 13.17 49.53 39.91
CA ILE A 523 13.25 48.10 39.61
C ILE A 523 14.58 47.56 40.14
N VAL A 524 14.52 46.57 41.02
CA VAL A 524 15.69 45.95 41.66
C VAL A 524 15.80 44.49 41.25
N ASN A 525 17.00 44.04 40.88
CA ASN A 525 17.28 42.64 40.61
C ASN A 525 17.16 41.81 41.87
N SER A 526 16.32 40.77 41.88
CA SER A 526 16.16 39.92 43.04
C SER A 526 17.43 39.14 43.37
N GLY A 527 18.27 38.79 42.40
CA GLY A 527 19.45 37.93 42.60
C GLY A 527 19.14 36.83 43.61
N ASN A 528 19.93 36.77 44.68
CA ASN A 528 19.65 35.96 45.87
C ASN A 528 19.08 36.79 47.03
N ALA A 529 18.60 38.02 46.79
CA ALA A 529 18.10 38.92 47.82
C ALA A 529 16.67 38.52 48.24
N GLU A 530 16.46 38.45 49.55
CA GLU A 530 15.14 38.22 50.12
C GLU A 530 14.30 39.51 50.03
N LEU A 531 13.07 39.38 49.52
CA LEU A 531 12.08 40.42 49.48
C LEU A 531 11.23 40.34 50.75
N SER A 532 11.31 41.41 51.60
CA SER A 532 10.48 41.50 52.79
C SER A 532 9.32 42.46 52.57
N LEU A 533 8.11 41.98 52.65
CA LEU A 533 6.86 42.73 52.50
C LEU A 533 6.02 42.60 53.77
N ARG A 534 5.32 43.69 54.16
CA ARG A 534 4.32 43.68 55.24
C ARG A 534 2.97 43.25 54.67
N VAL A 535 2.12 42.68 55.51
CA VAL A 535 0.74 42.37 55.11
C VAL A 535 0.05 43.61 54.57
N GLY A 536 -0.45 43.53 53.36
CA GLY A 536 -1.06 44.65 52.64
C GLY A 536 -0.12 45.34 51.64
N ASP A 537 1.19 45.12 51.72
CA ASP A 537 2.12 45.65 50.72
C ASP A 537 1.98 44.93 49.38
N THR A 538 2.20 45.65 48.28
CA THR A 538 2.23 45.15 46.93
C THR A 538 3.55 45.51 46.25
N THR A 539 4.01 44.61 45.37
CA THR A 539 5.14 44.91 44.46
C THR A 539 4.87 44.25 43.10
N THR A 540 5.48 44.81 42.07
CA THR A 540 5.38 44.21 40.74
C THR A 540 6.63 43.38 40.46
N LEU A 541 6.41 42.11 40.08
CA LEU A 541 7.45 41.22 39.60
C LEU A 541 7.63 41.44 38.11
N VAL A 542 8.85 41.52 37.65
CA VAL A 542 9.19 41.65 36.23
C VAL A 542 10.22 40.60 35.89
N ALA A 543 9.93 39.79 34.89
CA ALA A 543 10.87 38.81 34.38
C ALA A 543 11.72 39.44 33.28
N LYS A 544 13.02 39.34 33.40
CA LYS A 544 13.98 39.85 32.41
C LYS A 544 15.00 38.80 32.04
N ASP A 545 15.54 38.91 30.83
CA ASP A 545 16.70 38.14 30.40
C ASP A 545 18.02 38.67 31.04
N LYS A 546 19.13 37.98 30.80
CA LYS A 546 20.46 38.39 31.29
C LYS A 546 20.91 39.74 30.73
N LYS A 547 20.35 40.24 29.65
CA LYS A 547 20.62 41.54 29.03
C LYS A 547 19.73 42.65 29.60
N GLY A 548 18.76 42.29 30.45
CA GLY A 548 17.83 43.22 31.06
C GLY A 548 16.55 43.46 30.22
N ASN A 549 16.32 42.75 29.13
CA ASN A 549 15.10 42.87 28.35
C ASN A 549 13.95 42.16 29.07
N GLU A 550 12.77 42.78 29.08
CA GLU A 550 11.59 42.19 29.71
C GLU A 550 10.97 41.11 28.81
N TYR A 551 10.58 40.01 29.43
CA TYR A 551 9.77 38.98 28.73
C TYR A 551 8.32 39.44 28.57
N SER A 552 7.69 39.08 27.46
CA SER A 552 6.27 39.33 27.25
C SER A 552 5.43 38.63 28.33
N LYS A 553 4.38 39.30 28.80
CA LYS A 553 3.42 38.72 29.77
C LYS A 553 2.75 37.44 29.25
N ASP A 554 2.66 37.26 27.93
CA ASP A 554 2.03 36.10 27.31
C ASP A 554 2.84 34.80 27.47
N ILE A 555 4.13 34.92 27.82
CA ILE A 555 5.03 33.77 27.97
C ILE A 555 5.44 33.51 29.44
N ILE A 556 5.03 34.35 30.35
CA ILE A 556 5.31 34.23 31.78
C ILE A 556 4.01 33.95 32.52
N SER A 557 3.99 32.87 33.30
CA SER A 557 2.92 32.55 34.22
C SER A 557 3.45 32.67 35.66
N TRP A 558 2.79 33.48 36.45
CA TRP A 558 3.16 33.69 37.83
C TRP A 558 2.32 32.82 38.77
N SER A 559 2.97 32.19 39.74
CA SER A 559 2.26 31.44 40.79
C SER A 559 2.96 31.59 42.13
N SER A 560 2.21 31.55 43.22
CA SER A 560 2.73 31.51 44.56
C SER A 560 2.64 30.11 45.14
N SER A 561 3.70 29.61 45.76
CA SER A 561 3.73 28.33 46.48
C SER A 561 2.90 28.35 47.77
N ASP A 562 2.61 29.54 48.31
CA ASP A 562 1.72 29.69 49.45
C ASP A 562 0.81 30.92 49.29
N GLN A 563 -0.36 30.69 48.73
CA GLN A 563 -1.36 31.74 48.49
C GLN A 563 -1.97 32.36 49.77
N LYS A 564 -1.69 31.80 50.92
CA LYS A 564 -2.10 32.39 52.23
C LYS A 564 -1.14 33.48 52.69
N VAL A 565 0.09 33.46 52.15
CA VAL A 565 1.12 34.45 52.45
C VAL A 565 1.23 35.49 51.34
N PHE A 566 1.34 35.00 50.09
CA PHE A 566 1.44 35.84 48.92
C PHE A 566 0.44 35.42 47.83
N LYS A 567 -0.22 36.40 47.24
CA LYS A 567 -0.98 36.23 45.98
C LYS A 567 -0.25 36.95 44.87
N VAL A 568 -0.18 36.34 43.71
CA VAL A 568 0.35 36.96 42.52
C VAL A 568 -0.68 36.88 41.40
N ASP A 569 -0.91 37.95 40.70
CA ASP A 569 -1.80 37.99 39.54
C ASP A 569 -1.04 37.72 38.22
N ASN A 570 -1.78 37.63 37.13
CA ASN A 570 -1.22 37.34 35.80
C ASN A 570 -0.32 38.47 35.29
N ASP A 571 -0.45 39.68 35.85
CA ASP A 571 0.38 40.86 35.52
C ASP A 571 1.67 40.90 36.34
N GLY A 572 1.90 39.95 37.22
CA GLY A 572 3.06 39.88 38.10
C GLY A 572 2.92 40.75 39.36
N THR A 573 1.73 41.27 39.70
CA THR A 573 1.52 41.99 40.92
C THR A 573 1.47 41.04 42.13
N LEU A 574 2.48 41.07 42.95
CA LEU A 574 2.60 40.30 44.18
C LEU A 574 2.00 41.07 45.35
N THR A 575 1.05 40.50 46.05
CA THR A 575 0.42 41.07 47.24
C THR A 575 0.70 40.18 48.45
N CYS A 576 1.23 40.80 49.52
CA CYS A 576 1.38 40.12 50.81
C CYS A 576 0.03 40.11 51.54
N VAL A 577 -0.57 38.93 51.70
CA VAL A 577 -1.91 38.75 52.28
C VAL A 577 -1.90 38.12 53.66
N GLY A 578 -0.79 37.57 54.10
CA GLY A 578 -0.65 36.95 55.40
C GLY A 578 0.79 36.95 55.91
N ALA A 579 0.96 36.81 57.23
CA ALA A 579 2.28 36.69 57.84
C ALA A 579 2.81 35.25 57.64
N GLY A 580 4.05 35.14 57.17
CA GLY A 580 4.75 33.86 57.03
C GLY A 580 6.22 34.07 56.78
N ASP A 581 7.04 33.21 57.32
CA ASP A 581 8.50 33.22 57.13
C ASP A 581 8.86 32.15 56.07
N ARG A 582 8.57 32.43 54.79
CA ARG A 582 8.87 31.49 53.73
C ARG A 582 9.38 32.17 52.47
N LYS A 583 10.39 31.54 51.85
CA LYS A 583 10.84 31.83 50.49
C LYS A 583 9.77 31.35 49.53
N SER A 584 9.05 32.26 48.90
CA SER A 584 8.20 31.92 47.76
C SER A 584 9.08 31.71 46.53
N VAL A 585 9.04 30.53 45.94
CA VAL A 585 9.66 30.25 44.63
C VAL A 585 8.63 30.66 43.55
N VAL A 586 9.04 31.60 42.72
CA VAL A 586 8.28 32.03 41.53
C VAL A 586 8.65 31.15 40.36
#